data_8b6e7338fb82ef90af9e874f02fd23dc
#
_entry.id   8b6e7338fb82ef90af9e874f02fd23dc
#
_cell.length_a   1.000
_cell.length_b   1.000
_cell.length_c   1.000
_cell.angle_alpha   90.00
_cell.angle_beta   90.00
_cell.angle_gamma   90.00
#
_symmetry.space_group_name_H-M   'P 1'
#
loop_
_entity.id
_entity.type
_entity.pdbx_description
1 polymer ?
#
loop_
_entity_poly.entity_id
_entity_poly.type
_entity_poly.pdbx_seq_one_letter_code
_entity_poly.pdbx_strand_id
1 'polypeptide(L)'
;IIAMVIHEYAHARVAVALGDFTPKLMGRLTLNPRAHIDPVGLLMLFLIRFGWAKPVVINPNNFRQPQRDDILVSVAGPLANLLTAFVTLFLLVLFSQMGFHLSQGTILVCRLIIIYNINFAIFNLIPVPPLDGAHILQQLLPRELGWRFASLERYSLLIMIVFIMTPILQ
;
A
#
# COMPACT_ATOMS: atom_id res chain seq x y z
N ILE A 1 -3.27 1.75 -10.40
CA ILE A 1 -2.59 0.46 -10.60
C ILE A 1 -1.11 0.57 -10.26
N ILE A 2 -0.32 1.51 -10.85
CA ILE A 2 1.13 1.63 -10.59
C ILE A 2 1.41 1.75 -9.07
N ALA A 3 0.77 2.69 -8.39
CA ALA A 3 0.95 2.91 -6.95
C ALA A 3 0.67 1.64 -6.13
N MET A 4 -0.41 0.94 -6.44
CA MET A 4 -0.81 -0.31 -5.78
C MET A 4 0.22 -1.43 -6.00
N VAL A 5 0.69 -1.63 -7.25
CA VAL A 5 1.64 -2.70 -7.58
C VAL A 5 2.99 -2.49 -6.88
N ILE A 6 3.49 -1.25 -6.87
CA ILE A 6 4.74 -0.90 -6.18
C ILE A 6 4.62 -1.13 -4.68
N HIS A 7 3.51 -0.74 -4.11
CA HIS A 7 3.16 -0.91 -2.70
C HIS A 7 3.16 -2.39 -2.29
N GLU A 8 2.36 -3.22 -2.96
CA GLU A 8 2.27 -4.66 -2.69
C GLU A 8 3.61 -5.37 -2.92
N TYR A 9 4.34 -4.99 -3.97
CA TYR A 9 5.67 -5.52 -4.21
C TYR A 9 6.65 -5.17 -3.08
N ALA A 10 6.58 -3.96 -2.53
CA ALA A 10 7.43 -3.54 -1.42
C ALA A 10 7.18 -4.37 -0.17
N HIS A 11 5.91 -4.61 0.21
CA HIS A 11 5.56 -5.51 1.30
C HIS A 11 6.14 -6.92 1.06
N ALA A 12 5.88 -7.51 -0.10
CA ALA A 12 6.39 -8.82 -0.46
C ALA A 12 7.93 -8.89 -0.38
N ARG A 13 8.61 -7.85 -0.87
CA ARG A 13 10.07 -7.79 -0.92
C ARG A 13 10.69 -7.72 0.47
N VAL A 14 10.12 -6.88 1.34
CA VAL A 14 10.61 -6.72 2.72
C VAL A 14 10.29 -7.95 3.54
N ALA A 15 9.08 -8.52 3.44
CA ALA A 15 8.73 -9.76 4.12
C ALA A 15 9.70 -10.90 3.79
N VAL A 16 9.99 -11.11 2.50
CA VAL A 16 10.96 -12.13 2.06
C VAL A 16 12.37 -11.85 2.59
N ALA A 17 12.80 -10.59 2.63
CA ALA A 17 14.11 -10.21 3.17
C ALA A 17 14.22 -10.47 4.69
N LEU A 18 13.09 -10.40 5.41
CA LEU A 18 13.00 -10.65 6.85
C LEU A 18 12.73 -12.12 7.20
N GLY A 19 12.61 -13.01 6.19
CA GLY A 19 12.51 -14.46 6.37
C GLY A 19 11.13 -15.06 6.08
N ASP A 20 10.12 -14.26 5.78
CA ASP A 20 8.82 -14.78 5.37
C ASP A 20 8.75 -14.99 3.85
N PHE A 21 8.91 -16.24 3.42
CA PHE A 21 8.83 -16.62 2.01
C PHE A 21 7.40 -16.81 1.50
N THR A 22 6.38 -16.63 2.34
CA THR A 22 4.96 -16.78 1.94
C THR A 22 4.61 -15.96 0.70
N PRO A 23 4.94 -14.65 0.61
CA PRO A 23 4.65 -13.85 -0.58
C PRO A 23 5.29 -14.39 -1.86
N LYS A 24 6.53 -14.89 -1.75
CA LYS A 24 7.24 -15.49 -2.88
C LYS A 24 6.58 -16.78 -3.36
N LEU A 25 6.22 -17.66 -2.43
CA LEU A 25 5.57 -18.95 -2.74
C LEU A 25 4.18 -18.74 -3.34
N MET A 26 3.48 -17.67 -2.95
CA MET A 26 2.18 -17.29 -3.51
C MET A 26 2.26 -16.49 -4.82
N GLY A 27 3.47 -16.31 -5.39
CA GLY A 27 3.66 -15.56 -6.63
C GLY A 27 3.40 -14.05 -6.52
N ARG A 28 3.51 -13.48 -5.29
CA ARG A 28 3.26 -12.06 -5.01
C ARG A 28 4.50 -11.18 -5.14
N LEU A 29 5.70 -11.77 -5.15
CA LEU A 29 6.96 -11.06 -5.33
C LEU A 29 7.18 -10.73 -6.82
N THR A 30 6.31 -9.90 -7.38
CA THR A 30 6.32 -9.51 -8.80
C THR A 30 5.74 -8.11 -9.00
N LEU A 31 6.22 -7.40 -10.02
CA LEU A 31 5.65 -6.14 -10.48
C LEU A 31 4.55 -6.34 -11.54
N ASN A 32 4.14 -7.58 -11.82
CA ASN A 32 3.05 -7.85 -12.74
C ASN A 32 1.71 -7.46 -12.11
N PRO A 33 0.97 -6.48 -12.66
CA PRO A 33 -0.31 -6.03 -12.09
C PRO A 33 -1.34 -7.14 -11.91
N ARG A 34 -1.35 -8.13 -12.81
CA ARG A 34 -2.31 -9.25 -12.78
C ARG A 34 -2.21 -10.06 -11.48
N ALA A 35 -1.03 -10.13 -10.87
CA ALA A 35 -0.84 -10.83 -9.62
C ALA A 35 -1.53 -10.13 -8.43
N HIS A 36 -1.77 -8.83 -8.51
CA HIS A 36 -2.29 -7.99 -7.42
C HIS A 36 -3.74 -7.56 -7.63
N ILE A 37 -4.33 -7.83 -8.80
CA ILE A 37 -5.73 -7.49 -9.08
C ILE A 37 -6.65 -8.53 -8.46
N ASP A 38 -7.62 -8.05 -7.67
CA ASP A 38 -8.78 -8.83 -7.25
C ASP A 38 -9.93 -8.61 -8.25
N PRO A 39 -10.47 -9.68 -8.88
CA PRO A 39 -11.55 -9.52 -9.85
C PRO A 39 -12.81 -8.89 -9.26
N VAL A 40 -13.13 -9.19 -8.00
CA VAL A 40 -14.30 -8.61 -7.33
C VAL A 40 -14.02 -7.16 -6.96
N GLY A 41 -12.83 -6.84 -6.44
CA GLY A 41 -12.40 -5.48 -6.16
C GLY A 41 -12.39 -4.61 -7.43
N LEU A 42 -11.95 -5.18 -8.57
CA LEU A 42 -12.01 -4.49 -9.86
C LEU A 42 -13.46 -4.23 -10.32
N LEU A 43 -14.34 -5.21 -10.17
CA LEU A 43 -15.77 -5.05 -10.50
C LEU A 43 -16.40 -3.95 -9.64
N MET A 44 -16.13 -3.94 -8.33
CA MET A 44 -16.63 -2.92 -7.40
C MET A 44 -16.12 -1.52 -7.73
N LEU A 45 -14.88 -1.39 -8.23
CA LEU A 45 -14.34 -0.11 -8.68
C LEU A 45 -15.20 0.50 -9.80
N PHE A 46 -15.75 -0.31 -10.70
CA PHE A 46 -16.66 0.17 -11.76
C PHE A 46 -18.08 0.46 -11.24
N LEU A 47 -18.59 -0.34 -10.30
CA LEU A 47 -19.97 -0.20 -9.81
C LEU A 47 -20.14 0.93 -8.80
N ILE A 48 -19.24 1.03 -7.83
CA ILE A 48 -19.36 1.95 -6.69
C ILE A 48 -18.17 2.91 -6.58
N ARG A 49 -17.28 2.94 -7.60
CA ARG A 49 -16.05 3.75 -7.65
C ARG A 49 -15.07 3.49 -6.51
N PHE A 50 -15.25 2.38 -5.84
CA PHE A 50 -14.34 1.87 -4.82
C PHE A 50 -13.99 0.43 -5.14
N GLY A 51 -12.68 0.11 -5.06
CA GLY A 51 -12.18 -1.25 -5.30
C GLY A 51 -10.96 -1.51 -4.43
N TRP A 52 -10.61 -2.77 -4.30
CA TRP A 52 -9.45 -3.22 -3.54
C TRP A 52 -8.55 -4.12 -4.35
N ALA A 53 -7.30 -4.18 -3.94
CA ALA A 53 -6.31 -5.10 -4.46
C ALA A 53 -6.40 -6.46 -3.76
N LYS A 54 -5.82 -7.47 -4.36
CA LYS A 54 -5.56 -8.73 -3.70
C LYS A 54 -4.30 -8.58 -2.85
N PRO A 55 -4.44 -8.54 -1.50
CA PRO A 55 -3.33 -8.19 -0.62
C PRO A 55 -2.21 -9.24 -0.66
N VAL A 56 -1.01 -8.83 -0.30
CA VAL A 56 0.10 -9.74 -0.04
C VAL A 56 -0.15 -10.42 1.30
N VAL A 57 -0.19 -11.76 1.29
CA VAL A 57 -0.32 -12.54 2.52
C VAL A 57 1.03 -12.65 3.19
N ILE A 58 1.10 -12.26 4.46
CA ILE A 58 2.29 -12.28 5.31
C ILE A 58 2.04 -13.20 6.49
N ASN A 59 3.03 -14.00 6.86
CA ASN A 59 2.98 -14.85 8.04
C ASN A 59 3.97 -14.35 9.10
N PRO A 60 3.50 -13.63 10.13
CA PRO A 60 4.37 -13.07 11.17
C PRO A 60 5.17 -14.11 11.95
N ASN A 61 4.72 -15.38 11.97
CA ASN A 61 5.45 -16.47 12.65
C ASN A 61 6.76 -16.84 11.96
N ASN A 62 6.97 -16.44 10.71
CA ASN A 62 8.19 -16.67 9.97
C ASN A 62 9.27 -15.60 10.24
N PHE A 63 8.93 -14.51 10.94
CA PHE A 63 9.84 -13.44 11.25
C PHE A 63 10.71 -13.77 12.47
N ARG A 64 11.96 -13.28 12.47
CA ARG A 64 12.85 -13.40 13.63
C ARG A 64 12.41 -12.55 14.82
N GLN A 65 11.90 -11.37 14.53
CA GLN A 65 11.37 -10.41 15.51
C GLN A 65 9.96 -9.97 15.06
N PRO A 66 8.92 -10.79 15.33
CA PRO A 66 7.60 -10.62 14.71
C PRO A 66 7.03 -9.21 14.81
N GLN A 67 7.10 -8.59 15.98
CA GLN A 67 6.55 -7.24 16.21
C GLN A 67 7.28 -6.17 15.38
N ARG A 68 8.63 -6.16 15.43
CA ARG A 68 9.45 -5.22 14.69
C ARG A 68 9.36 -5.44 13.18
N ASP A 69 9.44 -6.70 12.77
CA ASP A 69 9.51 -7.06 11.36
C ASP A 69 8.17 -6.82 10.67
N ASP A 70 7.05 -7.01 11.38
CA ASP A 70 5.71 -6.67 10.90
C ASP A 70 5.54 -5.15 10.69
N ILE A 71 6.06 -4.31 11.62
CA ILE A 71 6.11 -2.85 11.42
C ILE A 71 6.92 -2.49 10.17
N LEU A 72 8.11 -3.10 9.99
CA LEU A 72 8.96 -2.81 8.84
C LEU A 72 8.28 -3.18 7.52
N VAL A 73 7.57 -4.31 7.49
CA VAL A 73 6.78 -4.71 6.33
C VAL A 73 5.65 -3.72 6.09
N SER A 74 4.88 -3.35 7.12
CA SER A 74 3.75 -2.43 6.99
C SER A 74 4.17 -1.02 6.52
N VAL A 75 5.34 -0.54 6.95
CA VAL A 75 5.88 0.76 6.49
C VAL A 75 6.41 0.68 5.05
N ALA A 76 6.82 -0.49 4.58
CA ALA A 76 7.50 -0.64 3.29
C ALA A 76 6.63 -0.19 2.10
N GLY A 77 5.33 -0.50 2.10
CA GLY A 77 4.39 -0.09 1.05
C GLY A 77 4.28 1.43 0.93
N PRO A 78 3.84 2.12 1.98
CA PRO A 78 3.77 3.59 1.99
C PRO A 78 5.10 4.27 1.64
N LEU A 79 6.22 3.77 2.18
CA LEU A 79 7.55 4.32 1.89
C LEU A 79 7.93 4.15 0.41
N ALA A 80 7.64 3.00 -0.20
CA ALA A 80 7.88 2.77 -1.62
C ALA A 80 7.04 3.72 -2.50
N ASN A 81 5.81 4.01 -2.11
CA ASN A 81 4.99 5.00 -2.81
C ASN A 81 5.57 6.40 -2.69
N LEU A 82 5.98 6.86 -1.50
CA LEU A 82 6.61 8.17 -1.32
C LEU A 82 7.91 8.27 -2.13
N LEU A 83 8.73 7.22 -2.13
CA LEU A 83 9.95 7.17 -2.93
C LEU A 83 9.65 7.25 -4.43
N THR A 84 8.62 6.55 -4.90
CA THR A 84 8.19 6.60 -6.30
C THR A 84 7.75 8.01 -6.69
N ALA A 85 6.96 8.68 -5.85
CA ALA A 85 6.54 10.06 -6.08
C ALA A 85 7.75 11.01 -6.12
N PHE A 86 8.68 10.87 -5.17
CA PHE A 86 9.91 11.67 -5.11
C PHE A 86 10.78 11.48 -6.36
N VAL A 87 11.07 10.23 -6.75
CA VAL A 87 11.88 9.92 -7.92
C VAL A 87 11.23 10.45 -9.20
N THR A 88 9.90 10.30 -9.33
CA THR A 88 9.18 10.83 -10.50
C THR A 88 9.27 12.36 -10.57
N LEU A 89 9.09 13.05 -9.45
CA LEU A 89 9.23 14.52 -9.37
C LEU A 89 10.65 14.95 -9.68
N PHE A 90 11.63 14.28 -9.07
CA PHE A 90 13.06 14.58 -9.29
C PHE A 90 13.44 14.46 -10.77
N LEU A 91 13.05 13.37 -11.41
CA LEU A 91 13.33 13.16 -12.84
C LEU A 91 12.61 14.20 -13.71
N LEU A 92 11.36 14.54 -13.39
CA LEU A 92 10.60 15.56 -14.12
C LEU A 92 11.31 16.92 -14.08
N VAL A 93 11.78 17.32 -12.89
CA VAL A 93 12.51 18.57 -12.69
C VAL A 93 13.87 18.52 -13.38
N LEU A 94 14.62 17.43 -13.23
CA LEU A 94 15.94 17.25 -13.83
C LEU A 94 15.89 17.37 -15.36
N PHE A 95 14.98 16.66 -16.02
CA PHE A 95 14.84 16.73 -17.48
C PHE A 95 14.41 18.12 -17.95
N SER A 96 13.54 18.79 -17.21
CA SER A 96 13.15 20.16 -17.49
C SER A 96 14.35 21.13 -17.41
N GLN A 97 15.21 20.98 -16.38
CA GLN A 97 16.41 21.79 -16.21
C GLN A 97 17.48 21.52 -17.29
N MET A 98 17.55 20.30 -17.79
CA MET A 98 18.45 19.92 -18.91
C MET A 98 17.96 20.40 -20.27
N GLY A 99 16.84 21.14 -20.34
CA GLY A 99 16.28 21.69 -21.58
C GLY A 99 15.51 20.70 -22.44
N PHE A 100 15.15 19.52 -21.90
CA PHE A 100 14.27 18.58 -22.61
C PHE A 100 12.84 19.11 -22.69
N HIS A 101 12.30 19.21 -23.88
CA HIS A 101 10.90 19.56 -24.11
C HIS A 101 10.01 18.33 -23.85
N LEU A 102 9.47 18.23 -22.63
CA LEU A 102 8.54 17.16 -22.28
C LEU A 102 7.16 17.47 -22.87
N SER A 103 6.53 16.46 -23.47
CA SER A 103 5.16 16.60 -23.97
C SER A 103 4.18 16.85 -22.82
N GLN A 104 3.06 17.55 -23.13
CA GLN A 104 1.99 17.76 -22.14
C GLN A 104 1.46 16.42 -21.57
N GLY A 105 1.38 15.39 -22.43
CA GLY A 105 0.98 14.04 -21.99
C GLY A 105 1.96 13.43 -20.98
N THR A 106 3.27 13.57 -21.22
CA THR A 106 4.31 13.10 -20.29
C THR A 106 4.19 13.81 -18.94
N ILE A 107 4.05 15.12 -18.94
CA ILE A 107 3.89 15.92 -17.72
C ILE A 107 2.62 15.48 -16.95
N LEU A 108 1.51 15.28 -17.66
CA LEU A 108 0.26 14.81 -17.03
C LEU A 108 0.43 13.44 -16.39
N VAL A 109 1.05 12.48 -17.08
CA VAL A 109 1.30 11.14 -16.54
C VAL A 109 2.18 11.22 -15.30
N CYS A 110 3.27 11.98 -15.32
CA CYS A 110 4.14 12.16 -14.16
C CYS A 110 3.38 12.77 -12.97
N ARG A 111 2.56 13.81 -13.20
CA ARG A 111 1.72 14.41 -12.15
C ARG A 111 0.75 13.39 -11.54
N LEU A 112 0.09 12.59 -12.37
CA LEU A 112 -0.81 11.54 -11.89
C LEU A 112 -0.05 10.48 -11.06
N ILE A 113 1.13 10.04 -11.51
CA ILE A 113 1.96 9.12 -10.73
C ILE A 113 2.30 9.72 -9.36
N ILE A 114 2.74 10.98 -9.30
CA ILE A 114 3.08 11.65 -8.05
C ILE A 114 1.87 11.72 -7.12
N ILE A 115 0.75 12.27 -7.60
CA ILE A 115 -0.46 12.47 -6.79
C ILE A 115 -1.01 11.15 -6.26
N TYR A 116 -1.16 10.13 -7.13
CA TYR A 116 -1.70 8.84 -6.71
C TYR A 116 -0.78 8.09 -5.74
N ASN A 117 0.54 8.20 -5.89
CA ASN A 117 1.46 7.56 -4.94
C ASN A 117 1.45 8.26 -3.58
N ILE A 118 1.42 9.60 -3.53
CA ILE A 118 1.32 10.34 -2.26
C ILE A 118 -0.02 10.01 -1.57
N ASN A 119 -1.13 10.11 -2.29
CA ASN A 119 -2.44 9.83 -1.71
C ASN A 119 -2.55 8.39 -1.21
N PHE A 120 -2.00 7.42 -1.95
CA PHE A 120 -2.02 6.01 -1.56
C PHE A 120 -1.17 5.75 -0.32
N ALA A 121 0.00 6.41 -0.21
CA ALA A 121 0.84 6.32 0.98
C ALA A 121 0.14 6.90 2.22
N ILE A 122 -0.42 8.12 2.11
CA ILE A 122 -1.13 8.77 3.22
C ILE A 122 -2.34 7.95 3.64
N PHE A 123 -3.13 7.46 2.67
CA PHE A 123 -4.32 6.65 2.93
C PHE A 123 -3.96 5.37 3.71
N ASN A 124 -2.90 4.66 3.28
CA ASN A 124 -2.50 3.42 3.95
C ASN A 124 -1.86 3.64 5.33
N LEU A 125 -1.39 4.84 5.65
CA LEU A 125 -0.89 5.18 6.99
C LEU A 125 -2.00 5.52 7.99
N ILE A 126 -3.26 5.62 7.57
CA ILE A 126 -4.38 5.83 8.48
C ILE A 126 -4.55 4.60 9.36
N PRO A 127 -4.65 4.75 10.70
CA PRO A 127 -4.69 3.61 11.63
C PRO A 127 -6.10 2.97 11.70
N VAL A 128 -6.62 2.56 10.55
CA VAL A 128 -7.95 1.94 10.40
C VAL A 128 -7.82 0.64 9.61
N PRO A 129 -8.26 -0.52 10.16
CA PRO A 129 -8.26 -1.76 9.40
C PRO A 129 -9.07 -1.67 8.10
N PRO A 130 -8.60 -2.22 6.98
CA PRO A 130 -7.44 -3.11 6.78
C PRO A 130 -6.16 -2.41 6.30
N LEU A 131 -5.94 -1.13 6.62
CA LEU A 131 -4.81 -0.35 6.14
C LEU A 131 -3.53 -0.64 6.94
N ASP A 132 -2.36 -0.40 6.35
CA ASP A 132 -1.05 -0.65 6.98
C ASP A 132 -0.86 0.10 8.31
N GLY A 133 -1.40 1.33 8.40
CA GLY A 133 -1.39 2.12 9.63
C GLY A 133 -2.05 1.40 10.80
N ALA A 134 -3.04 0.53 10.54
CA ALA A 134 -3.65 -0.29 11.59
C ALA A 134 -2.69 -1.36 12.10
N HIS A 135 -1.96 -2.04 11.22
CA HIS A 135 -0.93 -3.01 11.63
C HIS A 135 0.18 -2.35 12.43
N ILE A 136 0.66 -1.17 11.98
CA ILE A 136 1.66 -0.38 12.72
C ILE A 136 1.14 -0.02 14.12
N LEU A 137 -0.06 0.52 14.22
CA LEU A 137 -0.66 0.89 15.50
C LEU A 137 -0.83 -0.34 16.40
N GLN A 138 -1.32 -1.45 15.87
CA GLN A 138 -1.48 -2.70 16.61
C GLN A 138 -0.18 -3.16 17.28
N GLN A 139 0.94 -3.08 16.58
CA GLN A 139 2.24 -3.50 17.10
C GLN A 139 2.84 -2.51 18.10
N LEU A 140 2.44 -1.24 18.07
CA LEU A 140 2.87 -0.21 19.02
C LEU A 140 2.04 -0.20 20.30
N LEU A 141 0.84 -0.75 20.28
CA LEU A 141 -0.03 -0.82 21.45
C LEU A 141 0.46 -1.86 22.48
N PRO A 142 0.17 -1.66 23.79
CA PRO A 142 0.31 -2.72 24.78
C PRO A 142 -0.45 -3.99 24.38
N ARG A 143 0.08 -5.17 24.72
CA ARG A 143 -0.43 -6.47 24.24
C ARG A 143 -1.96 -6.61 24.33
N GLU A 144 -2.56 -6.24 25.46
CA GLU A 144 -4.01 -6.35 25.66
C GLU A 144 -4.81 -5.47 24.70
N LEU A 145 -4.36 -4.23 24.48
CA LEU A 145 -5.01 -3.30 23.55
C LEU A 145 -4.76 -3.72 22.11
N GLY A 146 -3.56 -4.18 21.78
CA GLY A 146 -3.22 -4.72 20.47
C GLY A 146 -4.11 -5.91 20.07
N TRP A 147 -4.38 -6.84 21.00
CA TRP A 147 -5.30 -7.96 20.78
C TRP A 147 -6.74 -7.51 20.53
N ARG A 148 -7.23 -6.54 21.30
CA ARG A 148 -8.57 -5.96 21.10
C ARG A 148 -8.64 -5.25 19.76
N PHE A 149 -7.60 -4.52 19.41
CA PHE A 149 -7.53 -3.81 18.13
C PHE A 149 -7.48 -4.79 16.95
N ALA A 150 -6.67 -5.86 17.03
CA ALA A 150 -6.62 -6.93 16.04
C ALA A 150 -7.98 -7.58 15.82
N SER A 151 -8.82 -7.67 16.86
CA SER A 151 -10.18 -8.24 16.74
C SER A 151 -11.10 -7.42 15.83
N LEU A 152 -10.78 -6.15 15.56
CA LEU A 152 -11.51 -5.29 14.62
C LEU A 152 -11.26 -5.68 13.16
N GLU A 153 -10.15 -6.38 12.88
CA GLU A 153 -9.78 -6.79 11.52
C GLU A 153 -10.87 -7.67 10.86
N ARG A 154 -11.58 -8.48 11.65
CA ARG A 154 -12.74 -9.25 11.16
C ARG A 154 -13.88 -8.39 10.61
N TYR A 155 -13.94 -7.12 10.99
CA TYR A 155 -14.92 -6.14 10.51
C TYR A 155 -14.32 -5.16 9.51
N SER A 156 -13.10 -5.41 9.02
CA SER A 156 -12.33 -4.49 8.18
C SER A 156 -13.11 -3.98 6.95
N LEU A 157 -13.86 -4.86 6.28
CA LEU A 157 -14.69 -4.46 5.15
C LEU A 157 -15.81 -3.48 5.57
N LEU A 158 -16.49 -3.76 6.68
CA LEU A 158 -17.56 -2.89 7.21
C LEU A 158 -16.98 -1.54 7.64
N ILE A 159 -15.87 -1.57 8.39
CA ILE A 159 -15.17 -0.37 8.84
C ILE A 159 -14.75 0.49 7.65
N MET A 160 -14.20 -0.14 6.60
CA MET A 160 -13.78 0.56 5.39
C MET A 160 -14.97 1.20 4.67
N ILE A 161 -16.09 0.50 4.52
CA ILE A 161 -17.31 1.05 3.90
C ILE A 161 -17.80 2.27 4.69
N VAL A 162 -17.91 2.15 6.01
CA VAL A 162 -18.33 3.26 6.89
C VAL A 162 -17.34 4.42 6.78
N PHE A 163 -16.04 4.15 6.79
CA PHE A 163 -15.01 5.17 6.69
C PHE A 163 -15.08 5.96 5.37
N ILE A 164 -15.31 5.28 4.24
CA ILE A 164 -15.44 5.92 2.92
C ILE A 164 -16.77 6.71 2.81
N MET A 165 -17.84 6.25 3.47
CA MET A 165 -19.12 6.93 3.47
C MET A 165 -19.14 8.16 4.39
N THR A 166 -18.14 8.35 5.23
CA THR A 166 -18.04 9.57 6.06
C THR A 166 -17.56 10.76 5.23
N PRO A 167 -18.04 11.98 5.50
CA PRO A 167 -17.62 13.19 4.78
C PRO A 167 -16.17 13.60 5.03
N ILE A 168 -15.39 12.82 5.79
CA ILE A 168 -13.98 13.08 6.11
C ILE A 168 -13.09 12.98 4.86
N LEU A 169 -13.52 12.22 3.84
CA LEU A 169 -12.76 11.99 2.60
C LEU A 169 -13.38 12.71 1.38
N GLN A 170 -14.42 13.49 1.56
CA GLN A 170 -15.05 14.32 0.54
C GLN A 170 -14.54 15.77 0.62
#